data_93e44188d43308a32528301f2e144c78
#
_entry.id   93e44188d43308a32528301f2e144c78
#
_cell.length_a   1.000
_cell.length_b   1.000
_cell.length_c   1.000
_cell.angle_alpha   90.00
_cell.angle_beta   90.00
_cell.angle_gamma   90.00
#
_symmetry.space_group_name_H-M   'P 1'
#
loop_
_entity.id
_entity.type
_entity.pdbx_description
1 polymer ?
#
loop_
_entity_poly.entity_id
_entity_poly.type
_entity_poly.pdbx_seq_one_letter_code
_entity_poly.pdbx_strand_id
1 'polypeptide(L)'
;MEMRAKLRRLVSGIKNRMGESTNLGLVLIDYLQLMRSSNRRVENRNQEIGEIARALKQIAREFRVPVMVLSQLSRSVERRENKRPILSDLRDSGSIEAEADVVMFIHREDYYKQVGDGDSRPAPPPPQQIAEVIVAKNRNGPIGHAELMFQTEYSRFITIDRQYAHP
;
A
#
# COMPACT_ATOMS: atom_id res chain seq x y z
N MET A 1 9.70 -13.02 13.70
CA MET A 1 9.03 -13.57 14.90
C MET A 1 8.70 -12.53 15.96
N GLU A 2 9.46 -11.47 16.06
CA GLU A 2 9.25 -10.40 17.08
C GLU A 2 7.87 -9.73 16.95
N MET A 3 7.43 -9.39 15.73
CA MET A 3 6.13 -8.74 15.49
C MET A 3 4.96 -9.59 15.97
N ARG A 4 4.97 -10.92 15.72
CA ARG A 4 3.92 -11.83 16.20
C ARG A 4 3.81 -11.84 17.73
N ALA A 5 4.95 -11.86 18.42
CA ALA A 5 4.98 -11.80 19.88
C ALA A 5 4.49 -10.44 20.43
N LYS A 6 4.84 -9.34 19.76
CA LYS A 6 4.32 -8.00 20.10
C LYS A 6 2.82 -7.92 19.91
N LEU A 7 2.29 -8.44 18.80
CA LEU A 7 0.85 -8.45 18.53
C LEU A 7 0.08 -9.30 19.57
N ARG A 8 0.59 -10.47 19.94
CA ARG A 8 -0.05 -11.28 21.00
C ARG A 8 -0.14 -10.53 22.32
N ARG A 9 0.95 -9.87 22.75
CA ARG A 9 0.96 -9.06 23.97
C ARG A 9 -0.01 -7.88 23.88
N LEU A 10 -0.05 -7.20 22.73
CA LEU A 10 -0.96 -6.09 22.49
C LEU A 10 -2.43 -6.55 22.57
N VAL A 11 -2.79 -7.62 21.88
CA VAL A 11 -4.15 -8.18 21.91
C VAL A 11 -4.56 -8.58 23.31
N SER A 12 -3.70 -9.29 24.07
CA SER A 12 -3.96 -9.62 25.48
C SER A 12 -4.14 -8.38 26.34
N GLY A 13 -3.29 -7.35 26.14
CA GLY A 13 -3.41 -6.11 26.90
C GLY A 13 -4.69 -5.31 26.56
N ILE A 14 -5.17 -5.35 25.31
CA ILE A 14 -6.43 -4.74 24.91
C ILE A 14 -7.60 -5.48 25.59
N LYS A 15 -7.65 -6.81 25.50
CA LYS A 15 -8.69 -7.64 26.10
C LYS A 15 -8.78 -7.45 27.61
N ASN A 16 -7.66 -7.40 28.29
CA ASN A 16 -7.62 -7.17 29.74
C ASN A 16 -8.17 -5.80 30.15
N ARG A 17 -8.02 -4.77 29.30
CA ARG A 17 -8.49 -3.41 29.62
C ARG A 17 -9.92 -3.13 29.14
N MET A 18 -10.32 -3.70 27.99
CA MET A 18 -11.55 -3.35 27.29
C MET A 18 -12.54 -4.51 27.23
N GLY A 19 -12.20 -5.68 27.78
CA GLY A 19 -13.03 -6.88 27.80
C GLY A 19 -12.69 -7.89 26.70
N GLU A 20 -13.00 -9.14 26.93
CA GLU A 20 -12.68 -10.31 26.08
C GLU A 20 -13.25 -10.21 24.66
N SER A 21 -14.35 -9.49 24.47
CA SER A 21 -15.00 -9.28 23.16
C SER A 21 -14.26 -8.30 22.26
N THR A 22 -13.31 -7.53 22.80
CA THR A 22 -12.55 -6.54 22.05
C THR A 22 -11.46 -7.20 21.22
N ASN A 23 -11.46 -6.92 19.91
CA ASN A 23 -10.48 -7.44 18.97
C ASN A 23 -9.74 -6.30 18.25
N LEU A 24 -8.56 -6.63 17.73
CA LEU A 24 -7.81 -5.72 16.86
C LEU A 24 -8.56 -5.59 15.51
N GLY A 25 -8.78 -4.36 15.04
CA GLY A 25 -9.53 -4.11 13.80
C GLY A 25 -8.66 -4.11 12.55
N LEU A 26 -7.41 -3.65 12.65
CA LEU A 26 -6.48 -3.51 11.52
C LEU A 26 -5.03 -3.52 12.02
N VAL A 27 -4.14 -4.12 11.25
CA VAL A 27 -2.69 -3.94 11.37
C VAL A 27 -2.20 -3.19 10.13
N LEU A 28 -1.61 -2.00 10.32
CA LEU A 28 -1.03 -1.20 9.26
C LEU A 28 0.49 -1.18 9.41
N ILE A 29 1.21 -1.44 8.30
CA ILE A 29 2.67 -1.50 8.26
C ILE A 29 3.18 -0.50 7.21
N ASP A 30 3.96 0.48 7.66
CA ASP A 30 4.68 1.44 6.81
C ASP A 30 6.18 1.23 7.01
N TYR A 31 6.87 0.66 6.06
CA TYR A 31 6.52 -0.03 4.83
C TYR A 31 7.32 -1.34 4.72
N LEU A 32 6.93 -2.21 3.77
CA LEU A 32 7.44 -3.58 3.64
C LEU A 32 8.97 -3.67 3.55
N GLN A 33 9.61 -2.76 2.81
CA GLN A 33 11.04 -2.78 2.57
C GLN A 33 11.90 -2.46 3.81
N LEU A 34 11.31 -1.91 4.88
CA LEU A 34 11.99 -1.75 6.17
C LEU A 34 12.04 -3.04 6.99
N MET A 35 11.19 -4.01 6.65
CA MET A 35 11.15 -5.28 7.36
C MET A 35 12.33 -6.17 6.99
N ARG A 36 12.75 -7.00 7.96
CA ARG A 36 13.78 -8.01 7.79
C ARG A 36 13.25 -9.38 8.20
N SER A 37 13.62 -10.40 7.44
CA SER A 37 13.37 -11.77 7.84
C SER A 37 14.25 -12.14 9.05
N SER A 38 13.72 -12.95 9.94
CA SER A 38 14.54 -13.58 11.00
C SER A 38 15.40 -14.74 10.49
N ASN A 39 15.17 -15.17 9.27
CA ASN A 39 15.93 -16.23 8.64
C ASN A 39 17.23 -15.67 8.04
N ARG A 40 18.37 -15.95 8.68
CA ARG A 40 19.69 -15.49 8.22
C ARG A 40 20.21 -16.20 6.97
N ARG A 41 19.52 -17.24 6.47
CA ARG A 41 19.92 -18.03 5.29
C ARG A 41 19.32 -17.51 3.99
N VAL A 42 18.63 -16.38 4.01
CA VAL A 42 18.05 -15.79 2.79
C VAL A 42 19.14 -15.04 2.05
N GLU A 43 19.54 -15.56 0.90
CA GLU A 43 20.64 -15.01 0.08
C GLU A 43 20.20 -13.83 -0.79
N ASN A 44 18.89 -13.68 -1.00
CA ASN A 44 18.33 -12.77 -1.98
C ASN A 44 17.17 -11.96 -1.39
N ARG A 45 17.16 -10.65 -1.64
CA ARG A 45 16.11 -9.72 -1.14
C ARG A 45 14.72 -10.14 -1.59
N ASN A 46 14.56 -10.68 -2.79
CA ASN A 46 13.26 -11.12 -3.31
C ASN A 46 12.71 -12.31 -2.50
N GLN A 47 13.56 -13.25 -2.13
CA GLN A 47 13.18 -14.37 -1.28
C GLN A 47 12.82 -13.87 0.13
N GLU A 48 13.58 -12.91 0.67
CA GLU A 48 13.29 -12.28 1.96
C GLU A 48 11.90 -11.63 1.97
N ILE A 49 11.59 -10.84 0.96
CA ILE A 49 10.28 -10.19 0.78
C ILE A 49 9.17 -11.25 0.71
N GLY A 50 9.39 -12.34 -0.03
CA GLY A 50 8.43 -13.44 -0.11
C GLY A 50 8.18 -14.13 1.24
N GLU A 51 9.23 -14.35 2.04
CA GLU A 51 9.08 -14.89 3.40
C GLU A 51 8.30 -13.94 4.31
N ILE A 52 8.60 -12.63 4.22
CA ILE A 52 7.89 -11.61 4.98
C ILE A 52 6.42 -11.58 4.58
N ALA A 53 6.09 -11.57 3.28
CA ALA A 53 4.71 -11.57 2.79
C ALA A 53 3.91 -12.78 3.32
N ARG A 54 4.49 -14.00 3.24
CA ARG A 54 3.89 -15.20 3.81
C ARG A 54 3.69 -15.11 5.31
N ALA A 55 4.67 -14.58 6.04
CA ALA A 55 4.56 -14.40 7.48
C ALA A 55 3.45 -13.41 7.86
N LEU A 56 3.29 -12.31 7.11
CA LEU A 56 2.22 -11.34 7.28
C LEU A 56 0.85 -11.95 7.01
N LYS A 57 0.74 -12.78 5.96
CA LYS A 57 -0.48 -13.53 5.66
C LYS A 57 -0.86 -14.50 6.79
N GLN A 58 0.12 -15.18 7.39
CA GLN A 58 -0.11 -16.05 8.54
C GLN A 58 -0.58 -15.24 9.76
N ILE A 59 -0.01 -14.05 10.01
CA ILE A 59 -0.43 -13.16 11.08
C ILE A 59 -1.89 -12.73 10.88
N ALA A 60 -2.26 -12.30 9.67
CA ALA A 60 -3.63 -11.92 9.37
C ALA A 60 -4.64 -13.05 9.70
N ARG A 61 -4.29 -14.28 9.34
CA ARG A 61 -5.12 -15.47 9.64
C ARG A 61 -5.15 -15.82 11.14
N GLU A 62 -3.99 -15.80 11.81
CA GLU A 62 -3.87 -16.14 13.24
C GLU A 62 -4.68 -15.19 14.11
N PHE A 63 -4.57 -13.89 13.85
CA PHE A 63 -5.26 -12.86 14.64
C PHE A 63 -6.66 -12.53 14.11
N ARG A 64 -7.05 -13.10 12.97
CA ARG A 64 -8.31 -12.80 12.26
C ARG A 64 -8.51 -11.30 12.06
N VAL A 65 -7.45 -10.62 11.59
CA VAL A 65 -7.41 -9.18 11.39
C VAL A 65 -6.87 -8.86 9.99
N PRO A 66 -7.42 -7.88 9.28
CA PRO A 66 -6.80 -7.36 8.07
C PRO A 66 -5.39 -6.84 8.35
N VAL A 67 -4.45 -7.17 7.48
CA VAL A 67 -3.08 -6.62 7.51
C VAL A 67 -2.89 -5.83 6.22
N MET A 68 -2.74 -4.52 6.35
CA MET A 68 -2.43 -3.62 5.26
C MET A 68 -0.95 -3.25 5.32
N VAL A 69 -0.28 -3.38 4.18
CA VAL A 69 1.17 -3.13 4.09
C VAL A 69 1.44 -2.17 2.96
N LEU A 70 2.12 -1.07 3.25
CA LEU A 70 2.61 -0.17 2.21
C LEU A 70 3.84 -0.78 1.55
N SER A 71 3.94 -0.65 0.25
CA SER A 71 5.09 -1.14 -0.53
C SER A 71 5.51 -0.10 -1.56
N GLN A 72 6.81 0.12 -1.64
CA GLN A 72 7.38 0.98 -2.67
C GLN A 72 7.35 0.26 -4.02
N LEU A 73 7.02 1.01 -5.07
CA LEU A 73 7.06 0.53 -6.44
C LEU A 73 8.50 0.56 -7.01
N SER A 74 8.72 -0.24 -8.03
CA SER A 74 9.94 -0.20 -8.84
C SER A 74 10.04 1.14 -9.58
N ARG A 75 11.24 1.70 -9.66
CA ARG A 75 11.51 2.92 -10.47
C ARG A 75 11.31 2.70 -11.96
N SER A 76 11.11 1.48 -12.43
CA SER A 76 10.76 1.19 -13.83
C SER A 76 9.48 1.87 -14.28
N VAL A 77 8.53 2.13 -13.37
CA VAL A 77 7.31 2.90 -13.62
C VAL A 77 7.62 4.29 -14.18
N GLU A 78 8.64 4.96 -13.63
CA GLU A 78 9.02 6.33 -13.99
C GLU A 78 9.59 6.43 -15.42
N ARG A 79 10.13 5.30 -15.95
CA ARG A 79 10.76 5.22 -17.27
C ARG A 79 9.78 4.91 -18.40
N ARG A 80 8.55 4.50 -18.08
CA ARG A 80 7.53 4.21 -19.08
C ARG A 80 6.84 5.49 -19.53
N GLU A 81 6.38 5.51 -20.77
CA GLU A 81 5.51 6.56 -21.28
C GLU A 81 4.21 6.64 -20.46
N ASN A 82 3.53 5.53 -20.29
CA ASN A 82 2.40 5.42 -19.37
C ASN A 82 2.90 5.03 -17.97
N LYS A 83 2.90 6.00 -17.06
CA LYS A 83 3.36 5.86 -15.66
C LYS A 83 2.29 5.32 -14.72
N ARG A 84 1.15 4.88 -15.25
CA ARG A 84 0.11 4.23 -14.45
C ARG A 84 0.62 2.88 -13.94
N PRO A 85 0.61 2.62 -12.62
CA PRO A 85 1.19 1.43 -12.04
C PRO A 85 0.41 0.15 -12.39
N ILE A 86 1.14 -0.94 -12.55
CA ILE A 86 0.64 -2.29 -12.81
C ILE A 86 1.27 -3.29 -11.85
N LEU A 87 0.73 -4.51 -11.76
CA LEU A 87 1.18 -5.53 -10.80
C LEU A 87 2.69 -5.83 -10.90
N SER A 88 3.25 -5.85 -12.11
CA SER A 88 4.70 -6.08 -12.30
C SER A 88 5.60 -4.97 -11.75
N ASP A 89 5.04 -3.81 -11.38
CA ASP A 89 5.78 -2.70 -10.77
C ASP A 89 5.97 -2.87 -9.26
N LEU A 90 5.27 -3.82 -8.65
CA LEU A 90 5.63 -4.24 -7.30
C LEU A 90 7.05 -4.78 -7.35
N ARG A 91 8.00 -4.08 -6.78
CA ARG A 91 9.41 -4.48 -6.75
C ARG A 91 9.54 -5.82 -6.05
N ASP A 92 10.24 -6.78 -6.68
CA ASP A 92 10.44 -8.14 -6.17
C ASP A 92 9.12 -8.96 -6.06
N SER A 93 8.24 -8.81 -7.02
CA SER A 93 6.79 -8.79 -6.92
C SER A 93 6.05 -10.11 -6.99
N GLY A 94 6.60 -11.15 -7.56
CA GLY A 94 5.85 -12.40 -7.71
C GLY A 94 5.33 -12.98 -6.39
N SER A 95 6.10 -12.82 -5.32
CA SER A 95 5.72 -13.31 -3.99
C SER A 95 4.70 -12.41 -3.30
N ILE A 96 4.82 -11.07 -3.43
CA ILE A 96 3.84 -10.13 -2.84
C ILE A 96 2.50 -10.31 -3.54
N GLU A 97 2.52 -10.31 -4.88
CA GLU A 97 1.32 -10.51 -5.67
C GLU A 97 0.65 -11.85 -5.35
N ALA A 98 1.42 -12.93 -5.22
CA ALA A 98 0.88 -14.25 -4.91
C ALA A 98 0.18 -14.30 -3.54
N GLU A 99 0.74 -13.67 -2.52
CA GLU A 99 0.22 -13.74 -1.14
C GLU A 99 -0.90 -12.74 -0.85
N ALA A 100 -0.90 -11.56 -1.49
CA ALA A 100 -1.91 -10.54 -1.26
C ALA A 100 -3.29 -10.96 -1.77
N ASP A 101 -4.34 -10.72 -0.98
CA ASP A 101 -5.73 -10.88 -1.42
C ASP A 101 -6.18 -9.68 -2.26
N VAL A 102 -5.74 -8.49 -1.89
CA VAL A 102 -6.03 -7.23 -2.58
C VAL A 102 -4.71 -6.50 -2.81
N VAL A 103 -4.55 -5.95 -4.01
CA VAL A 103 -3.46 -5.02 -4.34
C VAL A 103 -4.07 -3.73 -4.84
N MET A 104 -3.70 -2.62 -4.20
CA MET A 104 -4.14 -1.29 -4.58
C MET A 104 -2.93 -0.42 -4.86
N PHE A 105 -3.04 0.40 -5.91
CA PHE A 105 -2.06 1.44 -6.23
C PHE A 105 -2.68 2.82 -6.06
N ILE A 106 -1.86 3.78 -5.66
CA ILE A 106 -2.21 5.20 -5.69
C ILE A 106 -1.45 5.82 -6.86
N HIS A 107 -2.16 6.44 -7.78
CA HIS A 107 -1.60 7.11 -8.95
C HIS A 107 -2.05 8.55 -9.02
N ARG A 108 -1.11 9.48 -9.27
CA ARG A 108 -1.36 10.89 -9.54
C ARG A 108 -0.57 11.28 -10.80
N GLU A 109 -1.27 11.51 -11.89
CA GLU A 109 -0.63 11.83 -13.17
C GLU A 109 0.15 13.15 -13.10
N ASP A 110 -0.40 14.16 -12.44
CA ASP A 110 0.22 15.48 -12.33
C ASP A 110 1.54 15.47 -11.54
N TYR A 111 1.74 14.49 -10.67
CA TYR A 111 3.02 14.31 -9.98
C TYR A 111 4.18 14.08 -10.95
N TYR A 112 3.94 13.33 -12.01
CA TYR A 112 4.95 12.98 -13.00
C TYR A 112 5.19 14.09 -14.04
N LYS A 113 4.20 14.95 -14.30
CA LYS A 113 4.35 16.10 -15.21
C LYS A 113 5.31 17.15 -14.66
N GLN A 114 5.45 17.25 -13.36
CA GLN A 114 6.33 18.21 -12.68
C GLN A 114 7.81 17.82 -12.68
N VAL A 115 8.12 16.54 -12.88
CA VAL A 115 9.50 16.00 -12.82
C VAL A 115 10.17 15.98 -14.21
N GLY A 116 9.46 16.34 -15.27
CA GLY A 116 9.74 15.89 -16.64
C GLY A 116 10.42 16.83 -17.61
N ASP A 117 10.78 18.09 -17.30
CA ASP A 117 11.53 18.93 -18.24
C ASP A 117 12.71 19.62 -17.55
N GLY A 118 13.88 19.12 -17.89
CA GLY A 118 15.17 19.35 -17.24
C GLY A 118 15.76 20.77 -17.29
N ASP A 119 15.03 21.83 -17.68
CA ASP A 119 15.59 23.18 -17.80
C ASP A 119 14.69 24.31 -17.28
N SER A 120 13.52 24.02 -16.78
CA SER A 120 12.62 24.99 -16.20
C SER A 120 12.42 24.71 -14.71
N ARG A 121 12.46 25.75 -13.87
CA ARG A 121 12.03 25.61 -12.47
C ARG A 121 10.64 24.94 -12.47
N PRO A 122 10.47 23.80 -11.78
CA PRO A 122 9.17 23.15 -11.74
C PRO A 122 8.13 24.13 -11.22
N ALA A 123 7.06 24.31 -11.97
CA ALA A 123 5.92 25.10 -11.52
C ALA A 123 5.41 24.52 -10.20
N PRO A 124 4.95 25.36 -9.26
CA PRO A 124 4.34 24.84 -8.04
C PRO A 124 3.19 23.88 -8.39
N PRO A 125 3.06 22.76 -7.67
CA PRO A 125 2.00 21.80 -7.95
C PRO A 125 0.64 22.48 -7.86
N PRO A 126 -0.33 22.13 -8.71
CA PRO A 126 -1.67 22.66 -8.59
C PRO A 126 -2.22 22.31 -7.20
N PRO A 127 -3.03 23.22 -6.58
CA PRO A 127 -3.51 23.05 -5.22
C PRO A 127 -4.39 21.81 -5.05
N GLN A 128 -4.99 21.36 -6.15
CA GLN A 128 -5.83 20.16 -6.21
C GLN A 128 -5.43 19.31 -7.41
N GLN A 129 -5.32 18.00 -7.16
CA GLN A 129 -4.94 16.99 -8.15
C GLN A 129 -5.88 15.80 -8.08
N ILE A 130 -6.17 15.17 -9.22
CA ILE A 130 -6.86 13.89 -9.24
C ILE A 130 -5.88 12.81 -8.83
N ALA A 131 -6.30 11.99 -7.88
CA ALA A 131 -5.60 10.79 -7.46
C ALA A 131 -6.49 9.57 -7.72
N GLU A 132 -5.97 8.58 -8.41
CA GLU A 132 -6.64 7.30 -8.60
C GLU A 132 -6.19 6.30 -7.55
N VAL A 133 -7.15 5.60 -6.93
CA VAL A 133 -6.91 4.37 -6.19
C VAL A 133 -7.28 3.21 -7.10
N ILE A 134 -6.28 2.50 -7.60
CA ILE A 134 -6.44 1.43 -8.58
C ILE A 134 -6.43 0.08 -7.86
N VAL A 135 -7.54 -0.65 -7.84
CA VAL A 135 -7.62 -2.02 -7.36
C VAL A 135 -7.17 -2.95 -8.49
N ALA A 136 -5.88 -3.27 -8.51
CA ALA A 136 -5.27 -4.08 -9.58
C ALA A 136 -5.42 -5.59 -9.35
N LYS A 137 -5.65 -6.01 -8.10
CA LYS A 137 -5.97 -7.39 -7.73
C LYS A 137 -7.01 -7.40 -6.62
N ASN A 138 -8.00 -8.28 -6.74
CA ASN A 138 -8.96 -8.58 -5.68
C ASN A 138 -9.41 -10.04 -5.81
N ARG A 139 -9.04 -10.88 -4.84
CA ARG A 139 -9.40 -12.32 -4.89
C ARG A 139 -10.87 -12.59 -4.72
N ASN A 140 -11.57 -11.72 -4.01
CA ASN A 140 -12.95 -11.96 -3.58
C ASN A 140 -13.94 -10.94 -4.17
N GLY A 141 -13.52 -10.17 -5.18
CA GLY A 141 -14.37 -9.16 -5.80
C GLY A 141 -13.77 -8.62 -7.09
N PRO A 142 -14.42 -7.61 -7.70
CA PRO A 142 -13.96 -7.01 -8.94
C PRO A 142 -12.68 -6.17 -8.73
N ILE A 143 -11.95 -6.02 -9.80
CA ILE A 143 -10.91 -4.99 -9.94
C ILE A 143 -11.55 -3.71 -10.48
N GLY A 144 -10.88 -2.57 -10.31
CA GLY A 144 -11.40 -1.29 -10.78
C GLY A 144 -10.57 -0.12 -10.26
N HIS A 145 -11.13 1.07 -10.30
CA HIS A 145 -10.49 2.25 -9.74
C HIS A 145 -11.53 3.19 -9.12
N ALA A 146 -11.06 4.03 -8.21
CA ALA A 146 -11.82 5.13 -7.63
C ALA A 146 -10.97 6.41 -7.72
N GLU A 147 -11.62 7.53 -8.00
CA GLU A 147 -10.99 8.84 -8.06
C GLU A 147 -11.22 9.61 -6.76
N LEU A 148 -10.17 10.25 -6.29
CA LEU A 148 -10.16 11.14 -5.13
C LEU A 148 -9.52 12.47 -5.53
N MET A 149 -9.91 13.54 -4.87
CA MET A 149 -9.20 14.82 -4.95
C MET A 149 -8.07 14.84 -3.91
N PHE A 150 -6.85 15.11 -4.34
CA PHE A 150 -5.71 15.33 -3.47
C PHE A 150 -5.42 16.81 -3.32
N GLN A 151 -5.56 17.33 -2.11
CA GLN A 151 -5.18 18.70 -1.74
C GLN A 151 -3.69 18.75 -1.39
N THR A 152 -2.90 19.34 -2.26
CA THR A 152 -1.43 19.34 -2.16
C THR A 152 -0.93 20.06 -0.91
N GLU A 153 -1.54 21.19 -0.58
CA GLU A 153 -1.19 22.03 0.56
C GLU A 153 -1.30 21.30 1.91
N TYR A 154 -2.33 20.45 2.04
CA TYR A 154 -2.62 19.74 3.29
C TYR A 154 -2.25 18.25 3.24
N SER A 155 -1.70 17.77 2.12
CA SER A 155 -1.46 16.33 1.87
C SER A 155 -2.68 15.47 2.18
N ARG A 156 -3.87 15.93 1.79
CA ARG A 156 -5.16 15.36 2.18
C ARG A 156 -5.92 14.84 0.96
N PHE A 157 -6.49 13.64 1.11
CA PHE A 157 -7.47 13.11 0.15
C PHE A 157 -8.90 13.50 0.57
N ILE A 158 -9.71 13.89 -0.38
CA ILE A 158 -11.13 14.15 -0.22
C ILE A 158 -11.94 13.43 -1.30
N THR A 159 -13.16 13.07 -0.99
CA THR A 159 -14.08 12.45 -1.95
C THR A 159 -14.46 13.48 -3.02
N ILE A 160 -14.49 13.05 -4.29
CA ILE A 160 -15.06 13.84 -5.39
C ILE A 160 -16.58 13.69 -5.33
N ASP A 161 -17.27 14.76 -5.01
CA ASP A 161 -18.74 14.79 -5.08
C ASP A 161 -19.18 14.94 -6.54
N ARG A 162 -19.64 13.84 -7.13
CA ARG A 162 -20.11 13.79 -8.52
C ARG A 162 -21.52 14.39 -8.70
N GLN A 163 -22.22 14.79 -7.61
CA GLN A 163 -23.57 15.33 -7.71
C GLN A 163 -23.62 16.73 -8.31
N TYR A 164 -22.49 17.44 -8.41
CA TYR A 164 -22.41 18.79 -9.00
C TYR A 164 -21.75 18.86 -10.37
N ALA A 165 -21.42 17.71 -10.98
CA ALA A 165 -20.98 17.67 -12.38
C ALA A 165 -22.22 17.62 -13.29
N HIS A 166 -22.99 18.69 -13.34
CA HIS A 166 -23.95 18.93 -14.42
C HIS A 166 -23.24 19.61 -15.60
N PRO A 167 -23.51 19.15 -16.85
CA PRO A 167 -22.93 19.71 -18.07
C PRO A 167 -23.35 21.16 -18.31
#